data_b828098c49c31f1fcf91197c94d371d6
#
_entry.id   b828098c49c31f1fcf91197c94d371d6
#
_cell.length_a   1.000
_cell.length_b   1.000
_cell.length_c   1.000
_cell.angle_alpha   90.00
_cell.angle_beta   90.00
_cell.angle_gamma   90.00
#
_symmetry.space_group_name_H-M   'P 1'
#
loop_
_entity.id
_entity.type
_entity.pdbx_description
1 polymer ?
#
loop_
_entity_poly.entity_id
_entity_poly.type
_entity_poly.pdbx_seq_one_letter_code
_entity_poly.pdbx_strand_id
1 'polypeptide(L)'
;MMVYLALGLSAVLLTKGATTTDKLSVRRCLWLLAFLVLFIPAALRHDIGVDYSRYQGYEELFDIYTSGGSISEGMDIGFVLLIRVLGLFTQNAQWLFVVTSAFIIGLVLRACQKLSPDPTLSVALFLVAGLYL
;
A
#
# COMPACT_ATOMS: atom_id res chain seq x y z
N MET A 1 17.04 5.50 2.89
CA MET A 1 17.29 4.07 2.68
C MET A 1 17.29 3.26 3.97
N MET A 2 18.04 3.60 5.00
CA MET A 2 18.05 2.85 6.28
C MET A 2 16.68 2.72 6.97
N VAL A 3 15.84 3.76 6.93
CA VAL A 3 14.50 3.73 7.55
C VAL A 3 13.61 2.67 6.92
N TYR A 4 13.62 2.53 5.60
CA TYR A 4 12.81 1.52 4.89
C TYR A 4 13.27 0.09 5.18
N LEU A 5 14.58 -0.12 5.32
CA LEU A 5 15.13 -1.41 5.74
C LEU A 5 14.71 -1.75 7.18
N ALA A 6 14.75 -0.79 8.09
CA ALA A 6 14.31 -0.99 9.48
C ALA A 6 12.81 -1.30 9.56
N LEU A 7 11.98 -0.59 8.78
CA LEU A 7 10.53 -0.85 8.69
C LEU A 7 10.23 -2.22 8.08
N GLY A 8 10.94 -2.58 7.01
CA GLY A 8 10.81 -3.91 6.40
C GLY A 8 11.21 -5.03 7.36
N LEU A 9 12.35 -4.88 8.04
CA LEU A 9 12.80 -5.86 9.05
C LEU A 9 11.80 -5.99 10.20
N SER A 10 11.28 -4.87 10.71
CA SER A 10 10.28 -4.89 11.78
C SER A 10 8.98 -5.60 11.34
N ALA A 11 8.52 -5.39 10.11
CA ALA A 11 7.35 -6.09 9.57
C ALA A 11 7.59 -7.61 9.48
N VAL A 12 8.78 -8.04 9.03
CA VAL A 12 9.16 -9.47 8.98
C VAL A 12 9.22 -10.08 10.38
N LEU A 13 9.78 -9.38 11.36
CA LEU A 13 9.82 -9.85 12.76
C LEU A 13 8.42 -9.96 13.38
N LEU A 14 7.54 -9.00 13.11
CA LEU A 14 6.14 -9.04 13.54
C LEU A 14 5.38 -10.22 12.92
N THR A 15 5.58 -10.48 11.63
CA THR A 15 4.95 -11.62 10.96
C THR A 15 5.49 -12.95 11.49
N LYS A 16 6.79 -13.05 11.78
CA LYS A 16 7.36 -14.24 12.44
C LYS A 16 6.76 -14.46 13.83
N GLY A 17 6.65 -13.41 14.65
CA GLY A 17 5.98 -13.49 15.95
C GLY A 17 4.53 -13.94 15.84
N ALA A 18 3.82 -13.46 14.80
CA ALA A 18 2.43 -13.84 14.54
C ALA A 18 2.27 -15.32 14.13
N THR A 19 3.24 -15.89 13.42
CA THR A 19 3.21 -17.30 13.00
C THR A 19 3.61 -18.27 14.12
N THR A 20 4.40 -17.81 15.09
CA THR A 20 4.88 -18.65 16.22
C THR A 20 3.96 -18.61 17.42
N THR A 21 2.99 -17.72 17.48
CA THR A 21 2.11 -17.56 18.65
C THR A 21 0.80 -18.33 18.50
N ASP A 22 0.41 -19.07 19.56
CA ASP A 22 -0.83 -19.83 19.61
C ASP A 22 -2.05 -18.98 20.00
N LYS A 23 -1.82 -17.85 20.69
CA LYS A 23 -2.90 -16.97 21.13
C LYS A 23 -3.47 -16.16 19.96
N LEU A 24 -4.72 -16.47 19.60
CA LEU A 24 -5.41 -15.83 18.46
C LEU A 24 -5.43 -14.30 18.53
N SER A 25 -5.64 -13.73 19.72
CA SER A 25 -5.68 -12.28 19.92
C SER A 25 -4.32 -11.64 19.64
N VAL A 26 -3.25 -12.24 20.16
CA VAL A 26 -1.87 -11.77 19.95
C VAL A 26 -1.50 -11.88 18.48
N ARG A 27 -1.83 -13.00 17.84
CA ARG A 27 -1.60 -13.22 16.41
C ARG A 27 -2.27 -12.14 15.54
N ARG A 28 -3.55 -11.83 15.82
CA ARG A 28 -4.28 -10.76 15.11
C ARG A 28 -3.64 -9.39 15.32
N CYS A 29 -3.23 -9.09 16.54
CA CYS A 29 -2.56 -7.84 16.88
C CYS A 29 -1.23 -7.68 16.13
N LEU A 30 -0.41 -8.73 16.08
CA LEU A 30 0.87 -8.71 15.37
C LEU A 30 0.72 -8.53 13.87
N TRP A 31 -0.29 -9.15 13.26
CA TRP A 31 -0.61 -8.92 11.84
C TRP A 31 -1.10 -7.50 11.57
N LEU A 32 -1.91 -6.94 12.46
CA LEU A 32 -2.35 -5.55 12.37
C LEU A 32 -1.17 -4.58 12.50
N LEU A 33 -0.25 -4.83 13.43
CA LEU A 33 0.97 -4.03 13.58
C LEU A 33 1.87 -4.13 12.35
N ALA A 34 2.05 -5.32 11.77
CA ALA A 34 2.78 -5.49 10.52
C ALA A 34 2.13 -4.71 9.36
N PHE A 35 0.80 -4.74 9.28
CA PHE A 35 0.06 -3.92 8.32
C PHE A 35 0.33 -2.43 8.53
N LEU A 36 0.20 -1.92 9.75
CA LEU A 36 0.38 -0.49 10.05
C LEU A 36 1.82 -0.02 9.78
N VAL A 37 2.81 -0.83 10.13
CA VAL A 37 4.24 -0.53 9.88
C VAL A 37 4.53 -0.36 8.39
N LEU A 38 3.89 -1.15 7.54
CA LEU A 38 4.05 -1.04 6.07
C LEU A 38 3.14 0.02 5.47
N PHE A 39 1.92 0.15 5.99
CA PHE A 39 0.89 1.05 5.46
C PHE A 39 1.21 2.52 5.71
N ILE A 40 1.60 2.90 6.94
CA ILE A 40 1.80 4.30 7.30
C ILE A 40 2.84 4.98 6.39
N PRO A 41 4.04 4.42 6.16
CA PRO A 41 5.01 5.05 5.26
C PRO A 41 4.53 5.09 3.81
N ALA A 42 3.81 4.07 3.36
CA ALA A 42 3.28 4.02 2.00
C ALA A 42 2.13 5.02 1.77
N ALA A 43 1.27 5.20 2.77
CA ALA A 43 0.14 6.13 2.72
C ALA A 43 0.57 7.59 2.85
N LEU A 44 1.59 7.85 3.66
CA LEU A 44 2.14 9.20 3.89
C LEU A 44 3.27 9.57 2.92
N ARG A 45 3.46 8.76 1.89
CA ARG A 45 4.49 8.99 0.88
C ARG A 45 4.28 10.36 0.23
N HIS A 46 5.17 11.30 0.58
CA HIS A 46 5.21 12.64 0.02
C HIS A 46 6.63 12.87 -0.50
N ASP A 47 6.78 13.29 -1.74
CA ASP A 47 8.06 13.65 -2.36
C ASP A 47 9.12 12.51 -2.42
N ILE A 48 8.74 11.25 -2.34
CA ILE A 48 9.66 10.13 -2.34
C ILE A 48 9.40 9.21 -3.53
N GLY A 49 10.36 9.14 -4.44
CA GLY A 49 10.40 8.22 -5.57
C GLY A 49 10.63 8.92 -6.91
N VAL A 50 11.23 8.20 -7.84
CA VAL A 50 11.55 8.66 -9.21
C VAL A 50 10.28 9.09 -9.97
N ASP A 51 9.13 8.60 -9.55
CA ASP A 51 7.84 8.89 -10.18
C ASP A 51 7.11 10.10 -9.59
N TYR A 52 7.63 10.74 -8.54
CA TYR A 52 6.92 11.86 -7.91
C TYR A 52 6.72 13.05 -8.86
N SER A 53 7.66 13.29 -9.77
CA SER A 53 7.50 14.31 -10.82
C SER A 53 6.34 14.00 -11.78
N ARG A 54 5.97 12.72 -11.93
CA ARG A 54 4.74 12.31 -12.64
C ARG A 54 3.50 12.53 -11.78
N TYR A 55 3.63 12.51 -10.46
CA TYR A 55 2.52 12.66 -9.51
C TYR A 55 2.08 14.11 -9.32
N GLN A 56 2.91 15.11 -9.65
CA GLN A 56 2.46 16.50 -9.76
C GLN A 56 1.34 16.65 -10.82
N GLY A 57 1.34 15.81 -11.85
CA GLY A 57 0.22 15.69 -12.79
C GLY A 57 -1.01 14.98 -12.23
N TYR A 58 -0.93 14.30 -11.07
CA TYR A 58 -2.10 13.61 -10.49
C TYR A 58 -3.08 14.55 -9.80
N GLU A 59 -2.65 15.67 -9.25
CA GLU A 59 -3.57 16.69 -8.75
C GLU A 59 -4.38 17.27 -9.91
N GLU A 60 -3.74 17.61 -11.01
CA GLU A 60 -4.40 18.04 -12.24
C GLU A 60 -5.32 16.96 -12.83
N LEU A 61 -4.85 15.72 -12.89
CA LEU A 61 -5.63 14.56 -13.33
C LEU A 61 -6.81 14.28 -12.40
N PHE A 62 -6.60 14.38 -11.08
CA PHE A 62 -7.65 14.21 -10.10
C PHE A 62 -8.76 15.24 -10.30
N ASP A 63 -8.42 16.52 -10.51
CA ASP A 63 -9.36 17.59 -10.80
C ASP A 63 -10.10 17.36 -12.13
N ILE A 64 -9.39 16.98 -13.19
CA ILE A 64 -9.99 16.69 -14.50
C ILE A 64 -10.98 15.53 -14.41
N TYR A 65 -10.63 14.42 -13.73
CA TYR A 65 -11.51 13.25 -13.67
C TYR A 65 -12.65 13.39 -12.66
N THR A 66 -12.51 14.19 -11.61
CA THR A 66 -13.59 14.52 -10.68
C THR A 66 -14.58 15.50 -11.29
N SER A 67 -14.13 16.42 -12.16
CA SER A 67 -14.99 17.36 -12.88
C SER A 67 -15.66 16.79 -14.14
N GLY A 68 -15.49 15.50 -14.45
CA GLY A 68 -16.12 14.83 -15.58
C GLY A 68 -15.35 14.89 -16.89
N GLY A 69 -14.04 15.16 -16.84
CA GLY A 69 -13.16 15.17 -18.00
C GLY A 69 -13.09 13.81 -18.72
N SER A 70 -12.73 13.85 -20.01
CA SER A 70 -12.58 12.66 -20.84
C SER A 70 -11.40 11.80 -20.39
N ILE A 71 -11.55 10.48 -20.48
CA ILE A 71 -10.48 9.52 -20.24
C ILE A 71 -9.38 9.75 -21.28
N SER A 72 -8.16 10.09 -20.84
CA SER A 72 -7.03 10.19 -21.77
C SER A 72 -6.66 8.79 -22.28
N GLU A 73 -6.32 8.70 -23.58
CA GLU A 73 -5.85 7.47 -24.19
C GLU A 73 -4.62 6.95 -23.41
N GLY A 74 -4.72 5.72 -22.86
CA GLY A 74 -3.64 5.05 -22.14
C GLY A 74 -3.81 4.91 -20.63
N MET A 75 -4.88 5.44 -20.03
CA MET A 75 -5.18 5.19 -18.61
C MET A 75 -6.10 3.99 -18.40
N ASP A 76 -5.77 3.19 -17.40
CA ASP A 76 -6.60 2.04 -16.98
C ASP A 76 -7.97 2.51 -16.47
N ILE A 77 -9.04 1.91 -17.01
CA ILE A 77 -10.43 2.22 -16.64
C ILE A 77 -10.66 2.05 -15.13
N GLY A 78 -10.03 1.03 -14.52
CA GLY A 78 -10.11 0.80 -13.07
C GLY A 78 -9.52 1.93 -12.25
N PHE A 79 -8.42 2.53 -12.70
CA PHE A 79 -7.80 3.67 -12.05
C PHE A 79 -8.67 4.94 -12.13
N VAL A 80 -9.23 5.20 -13.30
CA VAL A 80 -10.17 6.33 -13.50
C VAL A 80 -11.42 6.17 -12.63
N LEU A 81 -11.97 4.95 -12.55
CA LEU A 81 -13.11 4.66 -11.69
C LEU A 81 -12.78 4.92 -10.22
N LEU A 82 -11.59 4.51 -9.77
CA LEU A 82 -11.12 4.74 -8.40
C LEU A 82 -11.03 6.24 -8.08
N ILE A 83 -10.46 7.04 -8.99
CA ILE A 83 -10.38 8.50 -8.83
C ILE A 83 -11.79 9.11 -8.74
N ARG A 84 -12.72 8.71 -9.61
CA ARG A 84 -14.09 9.22 -9.60
C ARG A 84 -14.81 8.88 -8.30
N VAL A 85 -14.67 7.65 -7.81
CA VAL A 85 -15.28 7.23 -6.54
C VAL A 85 -14.68 8.02 -5.37
N LEU A 86 -13.35 8.21 -5.34
CA LEU A 86 -12.70 8.99 -4.31
C LEU A 86 -13.10 10.47 -4.37
N GLY A 87 -13.23 11.03 -5.57
CA GLY A 87 -13.66 12.40 -5.78
C GLY A 87 -15.05 12.74 -5.24
N LEU A 88 -15.90 11.72 -5.01
CA LEU A 88 -17.19 11.90 -4.32
C LEU A 88 -17.04 12.21 -2.82
N PHE A 89 -15.92 11.82 -2.21
CA PHE A 89 -15.66 11.95 -0.79
C PHE A 89 -14.61 13.01 -0.44
N THR A 90 -13.66 13.25 -1.34
CA THR A 90 -12.53 14.17 -1.09
C THR A 90 -11.97 14.71 -2.39
N GLN A 91 -11.46 15.94 -2.33
CA GLN A 91 -10.75 16.58 -3.46
C GLN A 91 -9.22 16.46 -3.31
N ASN A 92 -8.74 15.78 -2.27
CA ASN A 92 -7.31 15.65 -2.01
C ASN A 92 -6.77 14.35 -2.62
N ALA A 93 -5.85 14.48 -3.59
CA ALA A 93 -5.19 13.37 -4.28
C ALA A 93 -4.43 12.41 -3.33
N GLN A 94 -4.03 12.88 -2.14
CA GLN A 94 -3.36 12.04 -1.13
C GLN A 94 -4.20 10.81 -0.74
N TRP A 95 -5.53 10.91 -0.74
CA TRP A 95 -6.41 9.79 -0.45
C TRP A 95 -6.31 8.64 -1.45
N LEU A 96 -5.89 8.94 -2.69
CA LEU A 96 -5.61 7.90 -3.67
C LEU A 96 -4.48 6.99 -3.19
N PHE A 97 -3.39 7.57 -2.66
CA PHE A 97 -2.26 6.81 -2.11
C PHE A 97 -2.66 6.04 -0.85
N VAL A 98 -3.44 6.65 0.02
CA VAL A 98 -3.95 6.00 1.24
C VAL A 98 -4.77 4.75 0.88
N VAL A 99 -5.74 4.88 -0.01
CA VAL A 99 -6.65 3.79 -0.38
C VAL A 99 -5.93 2.69 -1.15
N THR A 100 -5.12 3.04 -2.15
CA THR A 100 -4.36 2.06 -2.94
C THR A 100 -3.35 1.30 -2.09
N SER A 101 -2.61 1.99 -1.22
CA SER A 101 -1.65 1.35 -0.31
C SER A 101 -2.35 0.43 0.69
N ALA A 102 -3.48 0.85 1.28
CA ALA A 102 -4.27 0.02 2.18
C ALA A 102 -4.74 -1.26 1.49
N PHE A 103 -5.23 -1.13 0.26
CA PHE A 103 -5.75 -2.25 -0.51
C PHE A 103 -4.64 -3.23 -0.91
N ILE A 104 -3.54 -2.74 -1.47
CA ILE A 104 -2.41 -3.57 -1.92
C ILE A 104 -1.78 -4.29 -0.72
N ILE A 105 -1.38 -3.56 0.32
CA ILE A 105 -0.72 -4.14 1.49
C ILE A 105 -1.66 -5.10 2.21
N GLY A 106 -2.93 -4.73 2.38
CA GLY A 106 -3.94 -5.57 3.00
C GLY A 106 -4.16 -6.89 2.27
N LEU A 107 -4.29 -6.85 0.93
CA LEU A 107 -4.45 -8.05 0.10
C LEU A 107 -3.20 -8.94 0.14
N VAL A 108 -2.01 -8.35 0.02
CA VAL A 108 -0.75 -9.11 0.05
C VAL A 108 -0.58 -9.80 1.39
N LEU A 109 -0.73 -9.09 2.51
CA LEU A 109 -0.61 -9.70 3.84
C LEU A 109 -1.66 -10.79 4.07
N ARG A 110 -2.90 -10.57 3.61
CA ARG A 110 -3.95 -11.59 3.69
C ARG A 110 -3.66 -12.80 2.83
N ALA A 111 -3.12 -12.60 1.62
CA ALA A 111 -2.67 -13.70 0.76
C ALA A 111 -1.52 -14.48 1.41
N CYS A 112 -0.53 -13.80 1.95
CA CYS A 112 0.57 -14.44 2.69
C CYS A 112 0.05 -15.26 3.88
N GLN A 113 -0.93 -14.74 4.63
CA GLN A 113 -1.52 -15.48 5.76
C GLN A 113 -2.25 -16.74 5.37
N LYS A 114 -2.98 -16.72 4.24
CA LYS A 114 -3.91 -17.80 3.90
C LYS A 114 -3.34 -18.81 2.90
N LEU A 115 -2.49 -18.35 2.00
CA LEU A 115 -2.05 -19.14 0.84
C LEU A 115 -0.60 -19.57 0.93
N SER A 116 0.21 -18.91 1.77
CA SER A 116 1.63 -19.24 1.87
C SER A 116 1.89 -20.33 2.91
N PRO A 117 2.73 -21.33 2.59
CA PRO A 117 3.23 -22.29 3.57
C PRO A 117 4.17 -21.63 4.59
N ASP A 118 4.90 -20.58 4.19
CA ASP A 118 5.71 -19.74 5.07
C ASP A 118 5.36 -18.25 4.84
N PRO A 119 4.41 -17.72 5.64
CA PRO A 119 4.01 -16.32 5.51
C PRO A 119 5.14 -15.32 5.76
N THR A 120 6.09 -15.65 6.64
CA THR A 120 7.23 -14.77 6.99
C THR A 120 8.15 -14.59 5.79
N LEU A 121 8.50 -15.71 5.13
CA LEU A 121 9.33 -15.69 3.93
C LEU A 121 8.62 -14.92 2.79
N SER A 122 7.33 -15.12 2.62
CA SER A 122 6.56 -14.44 1.58
C SER A 122 6.51 -12.93 1.77
N VAL A 123 6.34 -12.46 3.01
CA VAL A 123 6.40 -11.03 3.33
C VAL A 123 7.81 -10.48 3.08
N ALA A 124 8.86 -11.22 3.46
CA ALA A 124 10.24 -10.81 3.20
C ALA A 124 10.52 -10.68 1.69
N LEU A 125 10.10 -11.65 0.89
CA LEU A 125 10.26 -11.62 -0.57
C LEU A 125 9.47 -10.48 -1.21
N PHE A 126 8.25 -10.22 -0.76
CA PHE A 126 7.45 -9.08 -1.21
C PHE A 126 8.16 -7.75 -0.95
N LEU A 127 8.74 -7.58 0.24
CA LEU A 127 9.47 -6.36 0.58
C LEU A 127 10.75 -6.19 -0.23
N VAL A 128 11.49 -7.26 -0.46
CA VAL A 128 12.70 -7.22 -1.30
C VAL A 128 12.32 -6.88 -2.74
N ALA A 129 11.30 -7.50 -3.31
CA ALA A 129 10.80 -7.19 -4.64
C ALA A 129 10.31 -5.73 -4.77
N GLY A 130 9.61 -5.22 -3.76
CA GLY A 130 9.13 -3.84 -3.73
C GLY A 130 10.22 -2.78 -3.49
N LEU A 131 11.39 -3.16 -2.97
CA LEU A 131 12.53 -2.25 -2.79
C LEU A 131 13.37 -2.11 -4.07
N TYR A 132 13.25 -3.05 -5.01
CA TYR A 132 13.96 -3.04 -6.29
C TYR A 132 13.14 -2.45 -7.45
N LEU A 133 11.86 -2.18 -7.24
CA LEU A 133 10.94 -1.51 -8.17
C LEU A 133 10.70 -0.05 -7.72
#